data_a96d791ff7caf4be3bf2fb3e7c0a104e
#
_entry.id   a96d791ff7caf4be3bf2fb3e7c0a104e
#
_cell.length_a   1.000
_cell.length_b   1.000
_cell.length_c   1.000
_cell.angle_alpha   90.00
_cell.angle_beta   90.00
_cell.angle_gamma   90.00
#
_symmetry.space_group_name_H-M   'P 1'
#
loop_
_entity.id
_entity.type
_entity.pdbx_description
1 polymer ?
#
loop_
_entity_poly.entity_id
_entity_poly.type
_entity_poly.pdbx_seq_one_letter_code
_entity_poly.pdbx_strand_id
1 'polypeptide(L)'
;MKILNVLNMKRIVFPFLVMLMLGMSGCVKHSDNVQNYPYIPAFVDFSFEYGIILNTAIGSIVSSEIQNATDLWTGDAVLVTFTVNYDQQASTEYLIAYGVDYVKVGYTTAEGTTGGESTSGSFDFPIEDMNVFGLLDKTLFLIFGHKAPEDQNFYYEMTFDRDVTTGTQMLKIRARKNGEGTKAEKNIGYPYAFSINNFLYHSSENTVEFTIQYMTGVDEDGNEEFKTFVDESGNSVIKISRE
;
A
#
# COMPACT_ATOMS: atom_id res chain seq x y z
N MET A 1 -19.01 7.81 -11.51
CA MET A 1 -17.60 7.70 -11.08
C MET A 1 -17.10 9.11 -10.76
N LYS A 2 -17.05 9.47 -9.49
CA LYS A 2 -16.54 10.78 -9.04
C LYS A 2 -15.05 10.60 -8.77
N ILE A 3 -14.22 11.17 -9.64
CA ILE A 3 -12.76 11.19 -9.47
C ILE A 3 -12.45 12.21 -8.38
N LEU A 4 -11.90 11.74 -7.29
CA LEU A 4 -11.43 12.58 -6.21
C LEU A 4 -10.27 13.46 -6.74
N ASN A 5 -10.44 14.77 -6.66
CA ASN A 5 -9.37 15.73 -6.95
C ASN A 5 -8.27 15.59 -5.88
N VAL A 6 -7.15 14.98 -6.26
CA VAL A 6 -5.97 14.76 -5.42
C VAL A 6 -5.16 16.07 -5.20
N LEU A 7 -5.81 17.21 -5.32
CA LEU A 7 -5.22 18.53 -5.06
C LEU A 7 -5.10 18.78 -3.55
N ASN A 8 -3.91 18.69 -3.03
CA ASN A 8 -3.43 18.94 -1.66
C ASN A 8 -3.06 17.73 -0.79
N MET A 9 -2.63 16.62 -1.37
CA MET A 9 -2.15 15.48 -0.57
C MET A 9 -0.88 15.77 0.26
N LYS A 10 -0.06 16.76 -0.09
CA LYS A 10 1.14 17.14 0.69
C LYS A 10 0.87 17.63 2.12
N ARG A 11 -0.40 17.84 2.52
CA ARG A 11 -0.75 18.35 3.86
C ARG A 11 -1.67 17.45 4.68
N ILE A 12 -2.20 16.36 4.12
CA ILE A 12 -3.29 15.61 4.76
C ILE A 12 -2.88 14.22 5.24
N VAL A 13 -1.88 13.58 4.63
CA VAL A 13 -1.59 12.16 4.89
C VAL A 13 -0.83 11.91 6.19
N PHE A 14 -0.11 12.88 6.71
CA PHE A 14 0.82 12.63 7.81
C PHE A 14 0.38 12.87 9.25
N PRO A 15 -0.56 13.74 9.58
CA PRO A 15 -0.99 13.79 10.97
C PRO A 15 -1.68 12.51 11.45
N PHE A 16 -2.04 11.60 10.53
CA PHE A 16 -2.87 10.43 10.86
C PHE A 16 -2.09 9.24 11.42
N LEU A 17 -0.88 8.97 10.97
CA LEU A 17 -0.09 7.86 11.52
C LEU A 17 0.39 8.12 12.96
N VAL A 18 0.64 9.38 13.29
CA VAL A 18 1.02 9.81 14.65
C VAL A 18 -0.18 9.82 15.60
N MET A 19 -1.40 10.08 15.12
CA MET A 19 -2.61 10.05 15.96
C MET A 19 -3.02 8.64 16.39
N LEU A 20 -2.68 7.61 15.63
CA LEU A 20 -3.00 6.22 16.01
C LEU A 20 -2.22 5.75 17.26
N MET A 21 -1.08 6.37 17.56
CA MET A 21 -0.25 5.98 18.72
C MET A 21 -0.49 6.83 19.98
N LEU A 22 -1.18 7.95 19.91
CA LEU A 22 -1.41 8.86 21.05
C LEU A 22 -2.82 8.83 21.61
N GLY A 23 -3.75 8.05 21.04
CA GLY A 23 -5.16 8.02 21.43
C GLY A 23 -5.52 7.14 22.63
N MET A 24 -4.57 6.52 23.33
CA MET A 24 -4.90 5.57 24.42
C MET A 24 -4.88 6.15 25.84
N SER A 25 -4.95 7.45 26.02
CA SER A 25 -5.11 8.02 27.37
C SER A 25 -6.00 9.25 27.38
N GLY A 26 -7.29 9.04 27.58
CA GLY A 26 -8.22 10.13 27.85
C GLY A 26 -9.61 9.59 28.19
N CYS A 27 -10.00 9.65 29.47
CA CYS A 27 -11.38 9.52 29.88
C CYS A 27 -12.25 10.51 29.12
N VAL A 28 -13.07 10.06 28.18
CA VAL A 28 -14.03 10.89 27.48
C VAL A 28 -15.43 10.54 27.93
N LYS A 29 -16.11 11.55 28.49
CA LYS A 29 -17.56 11.58 28.66
C LYS A 29 -18.24 11.35 27.30
N HIS A 30 -19.21 10.43 27.27
CA HIS A 30 -20.25 10.25 26.25
C HIS A 30 -20.06 11.07 24.97
N SER A 31 -19.31 10.56 24.04
CA SER A 31 -19.49 10.75 22.61
C SER A 31 -19.50 9.37 21.99
N ASP A 32 -20.39 9.12 21.07
CA ASP A 32 -20.54 7.87 20.37
C ASP A 32 -19.16 7.28 20.02
N ASN A 33 -18.94 6.02 20.38
CA ASN A 33 -17.68 5.30 20.14
C ASN A 33 -17.54 4.97 18.64
N VAL A 34 -17.66 6.02 17.82
CA VAL A 34 -17.66 5.97 16.37
C VAL A 34 -16.29 6.40 15.87
N GLN A 35 -15.66 5.55 15.06
CA GLN A 35 -14.35 5.83 14.51
C GLN A 35 -14.38 5.70 12.99
N ASN A 36 -13.79 6.70 12.31
CA ASN A 36 -13.64 6.70 10.86
C ASN A 36 -12.22 6.28 10.48
N TYR A 37 -12.11 5.39 9.51
CA TYR A 37 -10.87 4.80 9.01
C TYR A 37 -10.70 5.12 7.52
N PRO A 38 -9.92 6.14 7.16
CA PRO A 38 -9.69 6.48 5.77
C PRO A 38 -8.54 5.66 5.17
N TYR A 39 -8.75 5.10 4.00
CA TYR A 39 -7.71 4.44 3.16
C TYR A 39 -6.89 3.38 3.89
N ILE A 40 -7.55 2.51 4.65
CA ILE A 40 -6.88 1.40 5.33
C ILE A 40 -6.58 0.28 4.32
N PRO A 41 -5.35 -0.29 4.32
CA PRO A 41 -5.05 -1.50 3.56
C PRO A 41 -5.95 -2.67 3.97
N ALA A 42 -6.47 -3.38 2.97
CA ALA A 42 -7.27 -4.57 3.19
C ALA A 42 -7.07 -5.60 2.09
N PHE A 43 -7.31 -6.87 2.43
CA PHE A 43 -7.50 -7.96 1.48
C PHE A 43 -8.96 -8.40 1.48
N VAL A 44 -9.47 -8.63 0.28
CA VAL A 44 -10.82 -9.16 0.08
C VAL A 44 -10.83 -10.66 0.37
N ASP A 45 -11.79 -11.09 1.15
CA ASP A 45 -12.08 -12.50 1.42
C ASP A 45 -13.59 -12.76 1.30
N PHE A 46 -13.99 -14.01 1.43
CA PHE A 46 -15.40 -14.42 1.34
C PHE A 46 -15.79 -15.37 2.46
N SER A 47 -16.91 -15.10 3.13
CA SER A 47 -17.54 -15.98 4.09
C SER A 47 -18.91 -16.43 3.60
N PHE A 48 -19.27 -17.68 3.85
CA PHE A 48 -20.63 -18.19 3.56
C PHE A 48 -21.73 -17.48 4.35
N GLU A 49 -21.39 -16.97 5.54
CA GLU A 49 -22.35 -16.30 6.41
C GLU A 49 -22.50 -14.80 6.08
N TYR A 50 -21.38 -14.13 5.82
CA TYR A 50 -21.33 -12.67 5.71
C TYR A 50 -21.05 -12.17 4.28
N GLY A 51 -20.82 -13.05 3.31
CA GLY A 51 -20.44 -12.67 1.95
C GLY A 51 -19.02 -12.08 1.88
N ILE A 52 -18.88 -10.92 1.28
CA ILE A 52 -17.58 -10.23 1.15
C ILE A 52 -17.11 -9.72 2.50
N ILE A 53 -15.86 -10.04 2.84
CA ILE A 53 -15.15 -9.60 4.03
C ILE A 53 -13.91 -8.83 3.59
N LEU A 54 -13.57 -7.76 4.31
CA LEU A 54 -12.30 -7.04 4.12
C LEU A 54 -11.41 -7.27 5.35
N ASN A 55 -10.33 -8.00 5.17
CA ASN A 55 -9.35 -8.26 6.22
C ASN A 55 -8.38 -7.10 6.32
N THR A 56 -8.36 -6.40 7.45
CA THR A 56 -7.54 -5.22 7.74
C THR A 56 -6.64 -5.45 8.95
N ALA A 57 -5.70 -4.53 9.20
CA ALA A 57 -4.86 -4.57 10.40
C ALA A 57 -5.64 -4.39 11.73
N ILE A 58 -6.85 -3.82 11.67
CA ILE A 58 -7.71 -3.61 12.86
C ILE A 58 -8.74 -4.72 13.06
N GLY A 59 -8.78 -5.70 12.16
CA GLY A 59 -9.70 -6.83 12.16
C GLY A 59 -10.44 -6.99 10.83
N SER A 60 -11.22 -8.03 10.75
CA SER A 60 -12.07 -8.31 9.59
C SER A 60 -13.34 -7.47 9.65
N ILE A 61 -13.68 -6.79 8.58
CA ILE A 61 -14.88 -5.95 8.47
C ILE A 61 -15.89 -6.53 7.48
N VAL A 62 -17.15 -6.36 7.81
CA VAL A 62 -18.30 -6.68 6.95
C VAL A 62 -19.18 -5.46 6.79
N SER A 63 -19.77 -5.29 5.62
CA SER A 63 -20.72 -4.21 5.36
C SER A 63 -21.73 -4.62 4.30
N SER A 64 -23.00 -4.26 4.49
CA SER A 64 -24.02 -4.47 3.47
C SER A 64 -23.77 -3.72 2.17
N GLU A 65 -22.98 -2.65 2.21
CA GLU A 65 -22.71 -1.78 1.08
C GLU A 65 -21.82 -2.43 0.02
N ILE A 66 -20.96 -3.38 0.42
CA ILE A 66 -20.03 -4.08 -0.49
C ILE A 66 -20.53 -5.46 -0.94
N GLN A 67 -21.63 -6.00 -0.37
CA GLN A 67 -22.09 -7.35 -0.68
C GLN A 67 -22.52 -7.52 -2.15
N ASN A 68 -22.84 -6.45 -2.83
CA ASN A 68 -23.23 -6.45 -4.25
C ASN A 68 -22.10 -5.96 -5.17
N ALA A 69 -20.88 -5.79 -4.67
CA ALA A 69 -19.72 -5.43 -5.48
C ALA A 69 -19.41 -6.57 -6.46
N THR A 70 -19.46 -6.29 -7.75
CA THR A 70 -19.23 -7.28 -8.81
C THR A 70 -17.79 -7.32 -9.28
N ASP A 71 -16.98 -6.41 -8.81
CA ASP A 71 -15.58 -6.22 -9.16
C ASP A 71 -14.60 -6.62 -8.06
N LEU A 72 -15.07 -7.06 -6.89
CA LEU A 72 -14.24 -7.57 -5.79
C LEU A 72 -14.16 -9.10 -5.82
N TRP A 73 -12.93 -9.62 -5.75
CA TRP A 73 -12.64 -11.05 -5.72
C TRP A 73 -11.75 -11.40 -4.53
N THR A 74 -11.90 -12.60 -4.00
CA THR A 74 -11.00 -13.10 -2.93
C THR A 74 -9.54 -12.97 -3.34
N GLY A 75 -8.74 -12.36 -2.47
CA GLY A 75 -7.34 -12.06 -2.70
C GLY A 75 -7.05 -10.69 -3.32
N ASP A 76 -8.07 -9.94 -3.75
CA ASP A 76 -7.86 -8.56 -4.19
C ASP A 76 -7.31 -7.71 -3.05
N ALA A 77 -6.30 -6.89 -3.35
CA ALA A 77 -5.83 -5.85 -2.46
C ALA A 77 -6.63 -4.56 -2.71
N VAL A 78 -7.06 -3.92 -1.65
CA VAL A 78 -7.83 -2.67 -1.70
C VAL A 78 -7.35 -1.68 -0.65
N LEU A 79 -7.55 -0.39 -0.90
CA LEU A 79 -7.58 0.65 0.13
C LEU A 79 -9.03 0.95 0.42
N VAL A 80 -9.44 0.79 1.68
CA VAL A 80 -10.84 0.94 2.10
C VAL A 80 -11.00 2.11 3.07
N THR A 81 -12.06 2.89 2.87
CA THR A 81 -12.54 3.91 3.82
C THR A 81 -13.83 3.43 4.43
N PHE A 82 -13.96 3.50 5.75
CA PHE A 82 -15.16 3.05 6.44
C PHE A 82 -15.28 3.67 7.84
N THR A 83 -16.45 3.53 8.43
CA THR A 83 -16.74 3.95 9.79
C THR A 83 -17.21 2.75 10.62
N VAL A 84 -16.75 2.66 11.87
CA VAL A 84 -17.19 1.66 12.85
C VAL A 84 -17.80 2.35 14.05
N ASN A 85 -18.98 1.90 14.49
CA ASN A 85 -19.54 2.25 15.78
C ASN A 85 -19.34 1.08 16.75
N TYR A 86 -18.40 1.22 17.66
CA TYR A 86 -18.03 0.14 18.60
C TYR A 86 -19.10 -0.15 19.64
N ASP A 87 -20.05 0.76 19.87
CA ASP A 87 -21.17 0.55 20.79
C ASP A 87 -22.29 -0.32 20.16
N GLN A 88 -22.25 -0.49 18.85
CA GLN A 88 -23.27 -1.20 18.06
C GLN A 88 -22.78 -2.53 17.45
N GLN A 89 -21.62 -3.02 17.87
CA GLN A 89 -21.10 -4.28 17.34
C GLN A 89 -21.89 -5.48 17.88
N ALA A 90 -22.45 -6.27 16.96
CA ALA A 90 -23.21 -7.49 17.29
C ALA A 90 -22.33 -8.76 17.34
N SER A 91 -21.09 -8.67 16.84
CA SER A 91 -20.16 -9.80 16.77
C SER A 91 -18.80 -9.40 17.35
N THR A 92 -18.08 -10.37 17.88
CA THR A 92 -16.67 -10.22 18.29
C THR A 92 -15.71 -10.71 17.19
N GLU A 93 -16.21 -11.39 16.18
CA GLU A 93 -15.43 -11.97 15.09
C GLU A 93 -15.24 -10.98 13.93
N TYR A 94 -16.28 -10.20 13.65
CA TYR A 94 -16.28 -9.21 12.57
C TYR A 94 -16.74 -7.85 13.08
N LEU A 95 -16.12 -6.79 12.56
CA LEU A 95 -16.57 -5.43 12.77
C LEU A 95 -17.61 -5.06 11.70
N ILE A 96 -18.78 -4.62 12.14
CA ILE A 96 -19.80 -4.09 11.24
C ILE A 96 -19.43 -2.67 10.88
N ALA A 97 -19.18 -2.42 9.60
CA ALA A 97 -18.79 -1.13 9.06
C ALA A 97 -19.87 -0.52 8.15
N TYR A 98 -19.88 0.80 8.06
CA TYR A 98 -20.75 1.58 7.18
C TYR A 98 -20.00 2.74 6.55
N GLY A 99 -20.60 3.35 5.51
CA GLY A 99 -19.92 4.35 4.68
C GLY A 99 -18.70 3.75 3.98
N VAL A 100 -18.81 2.48 3.55
CA VAL A 100 -17.67 1.76 2.97
C VAL A 100 -17.48 2.18 1.53
N ASP A 101 -16.30 2.74 1.24
CA ASP A 101 -15.81 3.02 -0.11
C ASP A 101 -14.44 2.36 -0.29
N TYR A 102 -14.10 1.93 -1.51
CA TYR A 102 -12.85 1.24 -1.76
C TYR A 102 -12.23 1.61 -3.10
N VAL A 103 -10.91 1.47 -3.15
CA VAL A 103 -10.10 1.59 -4.36
C VAL A 103 -9.32 0.30 -4.53
N LYS A 104 -9.50 -0.41 -5.65
CA LYS A 104 -8.67 -1.57 -5.98
C LYS A 104 -7.24 -1.14 -6.21
N VAL A 105 -6.33 -1.94 -5.70
CA VAL A 105 -4.88 -1.69 -5.76
C VAL A 105 -4.25 -2.75 -6.64
N GLY A 106 -3.36 -2.35 -7.54
CA GLY A 106 -2.53 -3.31 -8.26
C GLY A 106 -1.70 -4.13 -7.26
N TYR A 107 -1.50 -5.42 -7.54
CA TYR A 107 -0.83 -6.32 -6.62
C TYR A 107 0.16 -7.22 -7.34
N THR A 108 1.37 -7.35 -6.80
CA THR A 108 2.38 -8.29 -7.27
C THR A 108 3.30 -8.75 -6.13
N THR A 109 4.23 -9.65 -6.40
CA THR A 109 5.19 -10.17 -5.44
C THR A 109 6.58 -9.60 -5.74
N ALA A 110 7.33 -9.26 -4.69
CA ALA A 110 8.74 -8.91 -4.83
C ALA A 110 9.56 -10.13 -5.28
N GLU A 111 10.42 -9.93 -6.26
CA GLU A 111 11.21 -11.00 -6.89
C GLU A 111 12.69 -10.89 -6.55
N GLY A 112 13.29 -12.02 -6.20
CA GLY A 112 14.72 -12.11 -5.94
C GLY A 112 15.52 -12.27 -7.23
N THR A 113 16.47 -11.38 -7.47
CA THR A 113 17.39 -11.40 -8.62
C THR A 113 18.83 -11.21 -8.16
N THR A 114 19.79 -11.46 -9.03
CA THR A 114 21.19 -11.13 -8.75
C THR A 114 21.37 -9.62 -8.81
N GLY A 115 21.95 -9.02 -7.77
CA GLY A 115 22.13 -7.56 -7.68
C GLY A 115 20.86 -6.72 -7.65
N GLY A 116 19.66 -7.35 -7.53
CA GLY A 116 18.38 -6.65 -7.56
C GLY A 116 18.05 -6.04 -8.92
N GLU A 117 18.49 -6.68 -10.00
CA GLU A 117 18.23 -6.27 -11.39
C GLU A 117 16.76 -6.50 -11.79
N SER A 118 16.30 -5.83 -12.85
CA SER A 118 14.95 -6.06 -13.39
C SER A 118 14.79 -7.45 -13.97
N THR A 119 13.62 -8.06 -13.75
CA THR A 119 13.30 -9.42 -14.26
C THR A 119 12.68 -9.42 -15.66
N SER A 120 12.07 -8.33 -16.09
CA SER A 120 11.18 -8.30 -17.27
C SER A 120 11.48 -7.19 -18.27
N GLY A 121 12.75 -6.87 -18.45
CA GLY A 121 13.20 -5.92 -19.47
C GLY A 121 13.24 -4.47 -19.00
N SER A 122 13.12 -3.53 -19.92
CA SER A 122 13.32 -2.11 -19.64
C SER A 122 12.14 -1.52 -18.85
N PHE A 123 12.42 -1.04 -17.65
CA PHE A 123 11.56 -0.15 -16.90
C PHE A 123 12.20 1.24 -16.98
N ASP A 124 11.54 2.18 -17.58
CA ASP A 124 12.11 3.47 -17.97
C ASP A 124 11.26 4.67 -17.54
N PHE A 125 10.13 4.41 -16.84
CA PHE A 125 9.25 5.50 -16.45
C PHE A 125 9.57 6.00 -15.04
N PRO A 126 9.87 7.30 -14.85
CA PRO A 126 10.28 7.82 -13.56
C PRO A 126 9.14 7.81 -12.54
N ILE A 127 9.48 7.45 -11.31
CA ILE A 127 8.64 7.64 -10.13
C ILE A 127 9.08 8.95 -9.48
N GLU A 128 8.22 9.98 -9.49
CA GLU A 128 8.58 11.31 -8.95
C GLU A 128 8.56 11.33 -7.42
N ASP A 129 7.62 10.58 -6.83
CA ASP A 129 7.43 10.52 -5.38
C ASP A 129 6.86 9.17 -4.96
N MET A 130 7.12 8.77 -3.73
CA MET A 130 6.63 7.52 -3.17
C MET A 130 6.29 7.70 -1.70
N ASN A 131 5.15 7.13 -1.28
CA ASN A 131 4.76 7.05 0.12
C ASN A 131 4.37 5.63 0.49
N VAL A 132 4.69 5.23 1.73
CA VAL A 132 4.29 3.95 2.32
C VAL A 132 2.97 4.16 3.06
N PHE A 133 1.92 3.48 2.64
CA PHE A 133 0.61 3.50 3.32
C PHE A 133 0.57 2.59 4.53
N GLY A 134 1.21 1.43 4.42
CA GLY A 134 1.26 0.48 5.51
C GLY A 134 1.75 -0.90 5.09
N LEU A 135 1.82 -1.77 6.08
CA LEU A 135 2.13 -3.18 5.95
C LEU A 135 0.94 -3.98 6.46
N LEU A 136 0.43 -4.90 5.65
CA LEU A 136 -0.61 -5.85 6.03
C LEU A 136 -0.25 -7.23 5.48
N ASP A 137 -0.21 -8.23 6.37
CA ASP A 137 0.11 -9.63 6.02
C ASP A 137 1.33 -9.75 5.07
N LYS A 138 2.45 -9.17 5.48
CA LYS A 138 3.71 -9.15 4.70
C LYS A 138 3.57 -8.54 3.29
N THR A 139 2.63 -7.62 3.15
CA THR A 139 2.39 -6.87 1.91
C THR A 139 2.53 -5.38 2.18
N LEU A 140 3.42 -4.74 1.45
CA LEU A 140 3.62 -3.29 1.48
C LEU A 140 2.60 -2.63 0.56
N PHE A 141 1.83 -1.70 1.11
CA PHE A 141 0.93 -0.83 0.35
C PHE A 141 1.59 0.53 0.16
N LEU A 142 1.77 0.91 -1.09
CA LEU A 142 2.52 2.10 -1.50
C LEU A 142 1.65 2.99 -2.39
N ILE A 143 1.98 4.29 -2.46
CA ILE A 143 1.48 5.18 -3.51
C ILE A 143 2.67 5.74 -4.27
N PHE A 144 2.61 5.68 -5.58
CA PHE A 144 3.59 6.24 -6.49
C PHE A 144 3.05 7.51 -7.14
N GLY A 145 3.80 8.60 -7.03
CA GLY A 145 3.53 9.84 -7.74
C GLY A 145 4.15 9.81 -9.14
N HIS A 146 3.34 10.12 -10.15
CA HIS A 146 3.79 10.29 -11.52
C HIS A 146 3.21 11.54 -12.14
N LYS A 147 3.97 12.17 -13.04
CA LYS A 147 3.44 13.14 -13.97
C LYS A 147 3.10 12.42 -15.28
N ALA A 148 1.82 12.15 -15.49
CA ALA A 148 1.34 11.34 -16.60
C ALA A 148 -0.11 11.70 -16.99
N PRO A 149 -0.59 11.24 -18.15
CA PRO A 149 -2.01 11.29 -18.48
C PRO A 149 -2.87 10.65 -17.40
N GLU A 150 -4.03 11.25 -17.08
CA GLU A 150 -4.92 10.78 -16.00
C GLU A 150 -5.44 9.34 -16.22
N ASP A 151 -5.47 8.88 -17.45
CA ASP A 151 -5.88 7.52 -17.83
C ASP A 151 -4.69 6.61 -18.15
N GLN A 152 -3.46 7.02 -17.82
CA GLN A 152 -2.27 6.19 -17.97
C GLN A 152 -2.30 5.05 -16.93
N ASN A 153 -2.02 3.84 -17.38
CA ASN A 153 -1.75 2.70 -16.51
C ASN A 153 -0.25 2.44 -16.42
N PHE A 154 0.17 1.83 -15.32
CA PHE A 154 1.55 1.46 -15.07
C PHE A 154 1.67 0.00 -14.66
N TYR A 155 2.78 -0.61 -15.03
CA TYR A 155 3.32 -1.81 -14.40
C TYR A 155 4.41 -1.42 -13.43
N TYR A 156 4.40 -2.04 -12.25
CA TYR A 156 5.44 -1.90 -11.25
C TYR A 156 6.09 -3.23 -10.98
N GLU A 157 7.41 -3.18 -10.76
CA GLU A 157 8.22 -4.30 -10.34
C GLU A 157 8.93 -3.93 -9.03
N MET A 158 8.99 -4.88 -8.10
CA MET A 158 9.84 -4.77 -6.91
C MET A 158 10.82 -5.94 -6.92
N THR A 159 12.12 -5.65 -6.83
CA THR A 159 13.18 -6.64 -6.80
C THR A 159 14.05 -6.51 -5.56
N PHE A 160 14.73 -7.60 -5.18
CA PHE A 160 15.75 -7.63 -4.14
C PHE A 160 16.93 -8.51 -4.58
N ASP A 161 18.11 -8.27 -3.98
CA ASP A 161 19.30 -9.06 -4.26
C ASP A 161 19.26 -10.38 -3.47
N ARG A 162 19.22 -11.51 -4.18
CA ARG A 162 19.21 -12.85 -3.59
C ARG A 162 20.50 -13.21 -2.87
N ASP A 163 21.60 -12.57 -3.23
CA ASP A 163 22.91 -12.89 -2.67
C ASP A 163 23.13 -12.20 -1.33
N VAL A 164 22.24 -11.25 -0.97
CA VAL A 164 22.25 -10.53 0.32
C VAL A 164 21.20 -11.13 1.25
N THR A 165 21.63 -11.88 2.27
CA THR A 165 20.73 -12.58 3.21
C THR A 165 20.76 -12.04 4.63
N THR A 166 21.69 -11.12 4.93
CA THR A 166 21.92 -10.51 6.26
C THR A 166 22.18 -9.02 6.15
N GLY A 167 22.00 -8.31 7.28
CA GLY A 167 22.18 -6.87 7.36
C GLY A 167 21.03 -6.09 6.70
N THR A 168 21.24 -4.80 6.50
CA THR A 168 20.24 -3.94 5.84
C THR A 168 20.17 -4.27 4.35
N GLN A 169 19.06 -4.83 3.93
CA GLN A 169 18.81 -5.21 2.55
C GLN A 169 18.12 -4.07 1.79
N MET A 170 17.96 -4.24 0.47
CA MET A 170 17.40 -3.22 -0.39
C MET A 170 16.29 -3.80 -1.27
N LEU A 171 15.13 -3.15 -1.26
CA LEU A 171 14.05 -3.38 -2.22
C LEU A 171 14.09 -2.27 -3.27
N LYS A 172 14.22 -2.64 -4.54
CA LYS A 172 14.23 -1.71 -5.67
C LYS A 172 12.90 -1.76 -6.40
N ILE A 173 12.30 -0.59 -6.63
CA ILE A 173 11.01 -0.46 -7.33
C ILE A 173 11.22 0.28 -8.63
N ARG A 174 10.63 -0.25 -9.68
CA ARG A 174 10.65 0.29 -11.05
C ARG A 174 9.24 0.42 -11.60
N ALA A 175 9.05 1.33 -12.54
CA ALA A 175 7.79 1.52 -13.23
C ALA A 175 7.99 1.57 -14.75
N ARG A 176 7.00 1.07 -15.49
CA ARG A 176 6.87 1.26 -16.93
C ARG A 176 5.42 1.54 -17.30
N LYS A 177 5.22 2.28 -18.37
CA LYS A 177 3.88 2.50 -18.92
C LYS A 177 3.26 1.19 -19.43
N ASN A 178 1.95 1.08 -19.22
CA ASN A 178 1.12 0.04 -19.81
C ASN A 178 0.18 0.72 -20.85
N GLY A 179 0.62 0.72 -22.10
CA GLY A 179 -0.04 1.48 -23.16
C GLY A 179 0.18 3.00 -23.05
N GLU A 180 -0.53 3.77 -23.84
CA GLU A 180 -0.45 5.24 -23.85
C GLU A 180 -1.76 5.83 -23.35
N GLY A 181 -1.66 6.75 -22.38
CA GLY A 181 -2.79 7.56 -21.94
C GLY A 181 -3.19 8.60 -22.98
N THR A 182 -4.44 8.97 -23.00
CA THR A 182 -5.02 9.91 -24.00
C THR A 182 -5.42 11.25 -23.40
N LYS A 183 -5.48 11.36 -22.07
CA LYS A 183 -5.86 12.58 -21.37
C LYS A 183 -4.68 13.50 -21.11
N ALA A 184 -4.97 14.71 -20.65
CA ALA A 184 -3.94 15.67 -20.26
C ALA A 184 -3.09 15.13 -19.10
N GLU A 185 -1.79 15.44 -19.13
CA GLU A 185 -0.87 15.11 -18.04
C GLU A 185 -1.25 15.83 -16.74
N LYS A 186 -1.16 15.08 -15.63
CA LYS A 186 -1.36 15.56 -14.27
C LYS A 186 -0.40 14.86 -13.33
N ASN A 187 -0.21 15.43 -12.14
CA ASN A 187 0.42 14.72 -11.03
C ASN A 187 -0.62 13.78 -10.42
N ILE A 188 -0.40 12.49 -10.54
CA ILE A 188 -1.34 11.44 -10.13
C ILE A 188 -0.65 10.49 -9.17
N GLY A 189 -1.37 10.09 -8.11
CA GLY A 189 -0.95 9.04 -7.19
C GLY A 189 -1.55 7.70 -7.59
N TYR A 190 -0.71 6.68 -7.75
CA TYR A 190 -1.10 5.31 -8.07
C TYR A 190 -0.86 4.40 -6.87
N PRO A 191 -1.91 3.90 -6.22
CA PRO A 191 -1.77 2.91 -5.16
C PRO A 191 -1.39 1.55 -5.75
N TYR A 192 -0.43 0.88 -5.11
CA TYR A 192 0.03 -0.44 -5.50
C TYR A 192 0.50 -1.24 -4.27
N ALA A 193 0.37 -2.56 -4.32
CA ALA A 193 0.74 -3.43 -3.22
C ALA A 193 1.76 -4.47 -3.68
N PHE A 194 2.76 -4.75 -2.83
CA PHE A 194 3.80 -5.75 -3.08
C PHE A 194 3.86 -6.73 -1.93
N SER A 195 3.60 -8.01 -2.22
CA SER A 195 3.98 -9.06 -1.28
C SER A 195 5.49 -9.14 -1.17
N ILE A 196 6.00 -8.95 0.04
CA ILE A 196 7.42 -9.11 0.36
C ILE A 196 7.71 -10.45 1.03
N ASN A 197 6.79 -11.40 0.95
CA ASN A 197 6.91 -12.69 1.60
C ASN A 197 8.17 -13.45 1.12
N ASN A 198 8.42 -13.48 -0.19
CA ASN A 198 9.64 -14.10 -0.75
C ASN A 198 10.91 -13.43 -0.23
N PHE A 199 10.92 -12.11 -0.13
CA PHE A 199 12.03 -11.35 0.43
C PHE A 199 12.28 -11.70 1.90
N LEU A 200 11.24 -11.67 2.73
CA LEU A 200 11.33 -12.02 4.15
C LEU A 200 11.76 -13.48 4.35
N TYR A 201 11.29 -14.38 3.50
CA TYR A 201 11.67 -15.79 3.56
C TYR A 201 13.14 -16.02 3.19
N HIS A 202 13.68 -15.19 2.32
CA HIS A 202 15.07 -15.27 1.85
C HIS A 202 16.08 -14.78 2.90
N SER A 203 15.71 -13.83 3.76
CA SER A 203 16.56 -13.38 4.86
C SER A 203 16.78 -14.50 5.87
N SER A 204 18.01 -14.59 6.40
CA SER A 204 18.35 -15.50 7.50
C SER A 204 18.05 -14.94 8.89
N GLU A 205 17.64 -13.68 8.99
CA GLU A 205 17.44 -12.97 10.26
C GLU A 205 15.97 -13.02 10.71
N ASN A 206 15.73 -13.06 12.04
CA ASN A 206 14.38 -13.02 12.60
C ASN A 206 13.74 -11.63 12.47
N THR A 207 14.55 -10.59 12.51
CA THR A 207 14.12 -9.21 12.20
C THR A 207 14.85 -8.76 10.95
N VAL A 208 14.11 -8.51 9.90
CA VAL A 208 14.66 -8.08 8.62
C VAL A 208 14.67 -6.55 8.55
N GLU A 209 15.85 -5.99 8.32
CA GLU A 209 16.03 -4.56 8.09
C GLU A 209 16.20 -4.31 6.58
N PHE A 210 15.47 -3.34 6.04
CA PHE A 210 15.60 -3.01 4.64
C PHE A 210 15.30 -1.54 4.35
N THR A 211 15.82 -1.09 3.22
CA THR A 211 15.49 0.20 2.61
C THR A 211 14.70 -0.02 1.33
N ILE A 212 13.88 0.96 0.96
CA ILE A 212 13.18 0.95 -0.32
C ILE A 212 13.81 2.02 -1.21
N GLN A 213 14.17 1.63 -2.42
CA GLN A 213 14.59 2.53 -3.48
C GLN A 213 13.60 2.49 -4.63
N TYR A 214 13.33 3.64 -5.22
CA TYR A 214 12.47 3.76 -6.38
C TYR A 214 13.18 4.51 -7.50
N MET A 215 12.96 4.05 -8.73
CA MET A 215 13.61 4.58 -9.92
C MET A 215 13.07 5.96 -10.26
N THR A 216 13.98 6.94 -10.36
CA THR A 216 13.65 8.33 -10.71
C THR A 216 13.95 8.67 -12.18
N GLY A 217 14.63 7.80 -12.88
CA GLY A 217 14.96 7.97 -14.27
C GLY A 217 16.09 7.07 -14.74
N VAL A 218 16.61 7.42 -15.89
CA VAL A 218 17.78 6.80 -16.50
C VAL A 218 18.73 7.93 -16.90
N ASP A 219 20.02 7.79 -16.60
CA ASP A 219 21.03 8.78 -16.95
C ASP A 219 21.38 8.77 -18.45
N GLU A 220 22.27 9.67 -18.89
CA GLU A 220 22.70 9.80 -20.28
C GLU A 220 23.44 8.55 -20.81
N ASP A 221 23.99 7.73 -19.91
CA ASP A 221 24.69 6.48 -20.23
C ASP A 221 23.77 5.27 -20.21
N GLY A 222 22.49 5.44 -19.86
CA GLY A 222 21.47 4.38 -19.80
C GLY A 222 21.44 3.64 -18.46
N ASN A 223 22.08 4.16 -17.41
CA ASN A 223 22.02 3.56 -16.08
C ASN A 223 20.79 4.04 -15.31
N GLU A 224 20.16 3.14 -14.57
CA GLU A 224 19.01 3.46 -13.72
C GLU A 224 19.42 4.37 -12.53
N GLU A 225 18.70 5.44 -12.34
CA GLU A 225 18.83 6.33 -11.20
C GLU A 225 17.77 5.99 -10.13
N PHE A 226 18.21 5.83 -8.89
CA PHE A 226 17.34 5.50 -7.76
C PHE A 226 17.41 6.53 -6.66
N LYS A 227 16.26 6.76 -6.03
CA LYS A 227 16.14 7.54 -4.79
C LYS A 227 15.71 6.62 -3.66
N THR A 228 16.34 6.76 -2.50
CA THR A 228 15.94 6.04 -1.28
C THR A 228 14.74 6.71 -0.66
N PHE A 229 13.73 5.93 -0.32
CA PHE A 229 12.60 6.39 0.47
C PHE A 229 13.07 6.78 1.88
N VAL A 230 12.58 7.91 2.34
CA VAL A 230 12.81 8.43 3.70
C VAL A 230 11.45 8.85 4.25
N ASP A 231 11.11 8.32 5.42
CA ASP A 231 9.88 8.71 6.11
C ASP A 231 9.95 10.16 6.61
N GLU A 232 8.86 10.68 7.12
CA GLU A 232 8.81 12.07 7.61
C GLU A 232 9.69 12.31 8.87
N SER A 233 10.06 11.25 9.57
CA SER A 233 10.98 11.30 10.71
C SER A 233 12.45 11.29 10.26
N GLY A 234 12.71 11.17 8.95
CA GLY A 234 14.04 11.09 8.37
C GLY A 234 14.64 9.67 8.38
N ASN A 235 13.84 8.63 8.66
CA ASN A 235 14.32 7.25 8.64
C ASN A 235 14.16 6.64 7.26
N SER A 236 15.19 5.95 6.79
CA SER A 236 15.17 5.19 5.55
C SER A 236 15.08 3.68 5.77
N VAL A 237 15.32 3.20 6.98
CA VAL A 237 15.35 1.77 7.33
C VAL A 237 14.03 1.34 7.92
N ILE A 238 13.43 0.33 7.31
CA ILE A 238 12.22 -0.34 7.78
C ILE A 238 12.62 -1.66 8.45
N LYS A 239 11.99 -1.99 9.57
CA LYS A 239 12.24 -3.22 10.34
C LYS A 239 10.97 -4.03 10.45
N ILE A 240 11.04 -5.31 10.09
CA ILE A 240 9.91 -6.22 10.15
C ILE A 240 10.33 -7.51 10.87
N SER A 241 9.54 -7.93 11.85
CA SER A 241 9.65 -9.28 12.43
C SER A 241 9.07 -10.30 11.45
N ARG A 242 9.69 -11.49 11.38
CA ARG A 242 9.23 -12.62 10.54
C ARG A 242 8.12 -13.45 11.20
N GLU A 243 7.81 -13.18 12.48
CA GLU A 243 6.76 -13.88 13.22
C GLU A 243 5.37 -13.58 12.69
#